data_a1eb2fe493a5db032d96505173202cc2
#
_entry.id   a1eb2fe493a5db032d96505173202cc2
#
_cell.length_a   1.000
_cell.length_b   1.000
_cell.length_c   1.000
_cell.angle_alpha   90.00
_cell.angle_beta   90.00
_cell.angle_gamma   90.00
#
_symmetry.space_group_name_H-M   'P 1'
#
loop_
_entity.id
_entity.type
_entity.pdbx_description
1 polymer ?
#
loop_
_entity_poly.entity_id
_entity_poly.type
_entity_poly.pdbx_seq_one_letter_code
_entity_poly.pdbx_strand_id
1 'polypeptide(L)'
;YLFDIKDTHPSGKASKPLGWQITDANRYPTLQALQEKHNAESLPEIFGLQAALFVAQHGKQLDADLQNAVIGSTLEWAKPQEQTAIFANLITQSAVYMAAVRCGLGDSAVPQDAFADIDRFDTESAVLALGNAVNRAGRQMFAEIGAVVKSIDSVAKTQPNCHPYAPTRKHCRTTRFTIWGLPPMNRYDWHD
;
A
#
# COMPACT_ATOMS: atom_id res chain seq x y z
N TYR A 1 -2.96 2.58 -21.42
CA TYR A 1 -4.31 3.00 -21.01
C TYR A 1 -4.60 2.33 -19.66
N LEU A 2 -4.82 3.15 -18.63
CA LEU A 2 -5.36 2.69 -17.35
C LEU A 2 -6.89 2.75 -17.46
N PHE A 3 -7.54 1.60 -17.41
CA PHE A 3 -9.01 1.55 -17.33
C PHE A 3 -9.40 1.39 -15.87
N ASP A 4 -10.29 2.25 -15.37
CA ASP A 4 -10.97 1.99 -14.11
C ASP A 4 -11.92 0.79 -14.33
N ILE A 5 -11.96 -0.12 -13.37
CA ILE A 5 -12.93 -1.24 -13.36
C ILE A 5 -14.37 -0.74 -13.50
N LYS A 6 -14.65 0.50 -13.06
CA LYS A 6 -15.94 1.15 -13.21
C LYS A 6 -16.30 1.48 -14.67
N ASP A 7 -15.28 1.63 -15.52
CA ASP A 7 -15.44 1.95 -16.94
C ASP A 7 -15.59 0.69 -17.81
N THR A 8 -15.46 -0.49 -17.20
CA THR A 8 -15.63 -1.77 -17.90
C THR A 8 -17.02 -2.35 -17.63
N HIS A 9 -17.76 -2.62 -18.68
CA HIS A 9 -18.99 -3.40 -18.57
C HIS A 9 -18.62 -4.90 -18.47
N PRO A 10 -18.92 -5.57 -17.33
CA PRO A 10 -18.64 -6.99 -17.23
C PRO A 10 -19.49 -7.76 -18.27
N SER A 11 -18.84 -8.45 -19.19
CA SER A 11 -19.53 -9.49 -19.97
C SER A 11 -20.07 -10.51 -18.96
N GLY A 12 -21.32 -10.96 -19.07
CA GLY A 12 -22.02 -11.77 -18.07
C GLY A 12 -21.34 -13.11 -17.65
N LYS A 13 -20.11 -13.38 -18.12
CA LYS A 13 -19.25 -14.49 -17.73
C LYS A 13 -17.97 -14.06 -16.99
N ALA A 14 -17.73 -12.76 -16.84
CA ALA A 14 -16.55 -12.29 -16.10
C ALA A 14 -16.82 -12.42 -14.60
N SER A 15 -16.03 -13.24 -13.93
CA SER A 15 -15.98 -13.24 -12.46
C SER A 15 -15.63 -11.82 -11.99
N LYS A 16 -16.35 -11.32 -10.98
CA LYS A 16 -16.00 -10.05 -10.34
C LYS A 16 -14.50 -10.07 -9.99
N PRO A 17 -13.76 -9.03 -10.36
CA PRO A 17 -12.35 -8.97 -9.99
C PRO A 17 -12.25 -9.17 -8.48
N LEU A 18 -11.44 -10.12 -8.07
CA LEU A 18 -11.16 -10.41 -6.64
C LEU A 18 -10.27 -9.30 -6.06
N GLY A 19 -10.74 -8.06 -6.18
CA GLY A 19 -10.10 -6.92 -5.56
C GLY A 19 -10.33 -6.93 -4.05
N TRP A 20 -9.31 -6.64 -3.27
CA TRP A 20 -9.50 -6.29 -1.88
C TRP A 20 -9.93 -4.81 -1.78
N GLN A 21 -10.66 -4.48 -0.75
CA GLN A 21 -11.09 -3.12 -0.47
C GLN A 21 -10.90 -2.81 1.00
N ILE A 22 -10.33 -1.65 1.30
CA ILE A 22 -10.29 -1.12 2.65
C ILE A 22 -11.61 -0.41 2.90
N THR A 23 -12.35 -0.91 3.89
CA THR A 23 -13.62 -0.37 4.39
C THR A 23 -13.41 0.15 5.80
N ASP A 24 -14.36 0.90 6.34
CA ASP A 24 -14.26 1.38 7.72
C ASP A 24 -14.15 0.23 8.73
N ALA A 25 -14.77 -0.93 8.42
CA ALA A 25 -14.76 -2.11 9.29
C ALA A 25 -13.39 -2.80 9.36
N ASN A 26 -12.61 -2.82 8.27
CA ASN A 26 -11.31 -3.52 8.22
C ASN A 26 -10.10 -2.57 8.20
N ARG A 27 -10.33 -1.26 8.09
CA ARG A 27 -9.25 -0.26 7.99
C ARG A 27 -8.27 -0.36 9.15
N TYR A 28 -8.76 -0.15 10.37
CA TYR A 28 -7.90 -0.11 11.55
C TYR A 28 -7.14 -1.44 11.76
N PRO A 29 -7.78 -2.61 11.77
CA PRO A 29 -7.05 -3.87 11.92
C PRO A 29 -6.08 -4.16 10.79
N THR A 30 -6.37 -3.72 9.54
CA THR A 30 -5.42 -3.86 8.42
C THR A 30 -4.18 -3.01 8.64
N LEU A 31 -4.36 -1.74 9.05
CA LEU A 31 -3.26 -0.83 9.32
C LEU A 31 -2.38 -1.35 10.45
N GLN A 32 -2.99 -1.79 11.55
CA GLN A 32 -2.28 -2.36 12.69
C GLN A 32 -1.49 -3.62 12.28
N ALA A 33 -2.10 -4.54 11.56
CA ALA A 33 -1.43 -5.76 11.13
C ALA A 33 -0.22 -5.49 10.20
N LEU A 34 -0.31 -4.48 9.33
CA LEU A 34 0.81 -4.05 8.49
C LEU A 34 1.95 -3.43 9.32
N GLN A 35 1.62 -2.58 10.30
CA GLN A 35 2.59 -1.99 11.21
C GLN A 35 3.31 -3.06 12.05
N GLU A 36 2.57 -3.98 12.66
CA GLU A 36 3.13 -5.09 13.44
C GLU A 36 4.03 -6.00 12.59
N LYS A 37 3.60 -6.31 11.35
CA LYS A 37 4.35 -7.17 10.43
C LYS A 37 5.70 -6.58 10.04
N HIS A 38 5.75 -5.27 9.82
CA HIS A 38 6.95 -4.57 9.36
C HIS A 38 7.73 -3.89 10.48
N ASN A 39 7.23 -3.94 11.71
CA ASN A 39 7.80 -3.26 12.89
C ASN A 39 8.11 -1.79 12.59
N ALA A 40 7.15 -1.08 11.97
CA ALA A 40 7.27 0.31 11.56
C ALA A 40 6.21 1.18 12.26
N GLU A 41 6.54 2.43 12.47
CA GLU A 41 5.68 3.37 13.22
C GLU A 41 4.55 3.93 12.36
N SER A 42 4.74 3.97 11.04
CA SER A 42 3.77 4.56 10.11
C SER A 42 3.63 3.74 8.82
N LEU A 43 2.46 3.87 8.17
CA LEU A 43 2.20 3.22 6.89
C LEU A 43 3.06 3.79 5.74
N PRO A 44 3.24 5.12 5.62
CA PRO A 44 4.15 5.65 4.60
C PRO A 44 5.56 5.08 4.72
N GLU A 45 6.05 4.86 5.95
CA GLU A 45 7.32 4.20 6.20
C GLU A 45 7.34 2.76 5.68
N ILE A 46 6.29 1.98 5.97
CA ILE A 46 6.16 0.59 5.45
C ILE A 46 6.20 0.59 3.93
N PHE A 47 5.42 1.47 3.30
CA PHE A 47 5.37 1.55 1.84
C PHE A 47 6.71 1.97 1.25
N GLY A 48 7.43 2.91 1.90
CA GLY A 48 8.78 3.30 1.53
C GLY A 48 9.77 2.13 1.60
N LEU A 49 9.75 1.38 2.70
CA LEU A 49 10.60 0.18 2.87
C LEU A 49 10.30 -0.90 1.82
N GLN A 50 9.03 -1.16 1.53
CA GLN A 50 8.64 -2.13 0.51
C GLN A 50 9.07 -1.70 -0.90
N ALA A 51 8.88 -0.43 -1.25
CA ALA A 51 9.29 0.12 -2.53
C ALA A 51 10.82 0.11 -2.69
N ALA A 52 11.56 0.49 -1.64
CA ALA A 52 13.03 0.42 -1.63
C ALA A 52 13.53 -1.02 -1.77
N LEU A 53 12.89 -1.97 -1.11
CA LEU A 53 13.21 -3.39 -1.23
C LEU A 53 12.96 -3.90 -2.65
N PHE A 54 11.86 -3.51 -3.28
CA PHE A 54 11.57 -3.82 -4.68
C PHE A 54 12.69 -3.31 -5.60
N VAL A 55 13.08 -2.04 -5.45
CA VAL A 55 14.17 -1.43 -6.23
C VAL A 55 15.48 -2.19 -6.03
N ALA A 56 15.83 -2.53 -4.78
CA ALA A 56 17.04 -3.27 -4.46
C ALA A 56 17.03 -4.68 -5.08
N GLN A 57 15.90 -5.37 -5.05
CA GLN A 57 15.76 -6.73 -5.61
C GLN A 57 15.81 -6.76 -7.14
N HIS A 58 15.30 -5.71 -7.79
CA HIS A 58 15.17 -5.66 -9.25
C HIS A 58 16.16 -4.69 -9.92
N GLY A 59 17.12 -4.13 -9.17
CA GLY A 59 18.00 -3.05 -9.64
C GLY A 59 18.63 -3.32 -11.00
N LYS A 60 19.23 -4.49 -11.22
CA LYS A 60 19.84 -4.84 -12.51
C LYS A 60 18.87 -4.79 -13.69
N GLN A 61 17.65 -5.27 -13.49
CA GLN A 61 16.62 -5.23 -14.52
C GLN A 61 16.11 -3.81 -14.76
N LEU A 62 15.93 -3.05 -13.69
CA LEU A 62 15.51 -1.65 -13.73
C LEU A 62 16.55 -0.79 -14.46
N ASP A 63 17.86 -1.02 -14.17
CA ASP A 63 18.94 -0.33 -14.87
C ASP A 63 18.94 -0.66 -16.37
N ALA A 64 18.76 -1.92 -16.74
CA ALA A 64 18.68 -2.33 -18.15
C ALA A 64 17.48 -1.71 -18.87
N ASP A 65 16.31 -1.71 -18.22
CA ASP A 65 15.10 -1.10 -18.75
C ASP A 65 15.30 0.43 -18.96
N LEU A 66 15.95 1.11 -17.99
CA LEU A 66 16.25 2.53 -18.04
C LEU A 66 17.22 2.86 -19.16
N GLN A 67 18.36 2.14 -19.27
CA GLN A 67 19.40 2.43 -20.28
C GLN A 67 18.86 2.35 -21.71
N ASN A 68 17.90 1.47 -21.96
CA ASN A 68 17.26 1.38 -23.28
C ASN A 68 16.21 2.48 -23.51
N ALA A 69 15.61 3.00 -22.45
CA ALA A 69 14.48 3.93 -22.53
C ALA A 69 14.88 5.40 -22.45
N VAL A 70 16.05 5.70 -21.85
CA VAL A 70 16.48 7.08 -21.61
C VAL A 70 16.95 7.81 -22.87
N ILE A 71 17.24 7.08 -23.93
CA ILE A 71 17.75 7.63 -25.19
C ILE A 71 16.77 8.64 -25.79
N GLY A 72 17.26 9.83 -26.08
CA GLY A 72 16.48 10.94 -26.62
C GLY A 72 15.68 11.74 -25.58
N SER A 73 15.68 11.31 -24.31
CA SER A 73 15.03 12.09 -23.24
C SER A 73 15.99 13.12 -22.63
N THR A 74 15.42 14.10 -21.93
CA THR A 74 16.21 15.07 -21.15
C THR A 74 17.08 14.38 -20.08
N LEU A 75 16.67 13.21 -19.60
CA LEU A 75 17.42 12.41 -18.63
C LEU A 75 18.72 11.83 -19.22
N GLU A 76 18.82 11.64 -20.53
CA GLU A 76 20.03 11.11 -21.20
C GLU A 76 21.30 11.91 -20.89
N TRP A 77 21.16 13.22 -20.66
CA TRP A 77 22.27 14.12 -20.37
C TRP A 77 22.80 14.03 -18.93
N ALA A 78 22.12 13.33 -18.07
CA ALA A 78 22.57 13.10 -16.70
C ALA A 78 23.62 11.96 -16.65
N LYS A 79 24.43 11.97 -15.60
CA LYS A 79 25.37 10.86 -15.36
C LYS A 79 24.61 9.56 -15.10
N PRO A 80 25.13 8.37 -15.49
CA PRO A 80 24.43 7.10 -15.29
C PRO A 80 23.97 6.85 -13.84
N GLN A 81 24.78 7.21 -12.84
CA GLN A 81 24.43 7.08 -11.44
C GLN A 81 23.26 7.99 -11.04
N GLU A 82 23.21 9.20 -11.61
CA GLU A 82 22.13 10.16 -11.40
C GLU A 82 20.83 9.67 -12.05
N GLN A 83 20.92 9.14 -13.30
CA GLN A 83 19.78 8.53 -13.99
C GLN A 83 19.15 7.42 -13.16
N THR A 84 19.97 6.47 -12.68
CA THR A 84 19.51 5.37 -11.81
C THR A 84 18.90 5.89 -10.51
N ALA A 85 19.51 6.88 -9.86
CA ALA A 85 19.01 7.45 -8.61
C ALA A 85 17.65 8.14 -8.79
N ILE A 86 17.49 8.95 -9.84
CA ILE A 86 16.22 9.61 -10.17
C ILE A 86 15.14 8.57 -10.49
N PHE A 87 15.46 7.57 -11.30
CA PHE A 87 14.53 6.51 -11.66
C PHE A 87 14.04 5.73 -10.44
N ALA A 88 14.97 5.31 -9.58
CA ALA A 88 14.68 4.59 -8.35
C ALA A 88 13.83 5.43 -7.37
N ASN A 89 14.14 6.74 -7.25
CA ASN A 89 13.37 7.65 -6.43
C ASN A 89 11.94 7.79 -6.94
N LEU A 90 11.74 8.03 -8.23
CA LEU A 90 10.40 8.19 -8.82
C LEU A 90 9.58 6.90 -8.71
N ILE A 91 10.19 5.71 -8.90
CA ILE A 91 9.51 4.44 -8.67
C ILE A 91 9.04 4.33 -7.22
N THR A 92 9.93 4.64 -6.26
CA THR A 92 9.63 4.56 -4.84
C THR A 92 8.51 5.51 -4.45
N GLN A 93 8.62 6.79 -4.80
CA GLN A 93 7.62 7.80 -4.43
C GLN A 93 6.25 7.53 -5.09
N SER A 94 6.25 7.12 -6.34
CA SER A 94 5.00 6.77 -7.05
C SER A 94 4.32 5.54 -6.45
N ALA A 95 5.09 4.52 -6.06
CA ALA A 95 4.54 3.32 -5.42
C ALA A 95 3.97 3.64 -4.03
N VAL A 96 4.68 4.46 -3.23
CA VAL A 96 4.20 4.95 -1.93
C VAL A 96 2.91 5.74 -2.09
N TYR A 97 2.87 6.68 -3.04
CA TYR A 97 1.68 7.47 -3.33
C TYR A 97 0.47 6.59 -3.68
N MET A 98 0.64 5.65 -4.61
CA MET A 98 -0.43 4.72 -5.00
C MET A 98 -0.95 3.90 -3.82
N ALA A 99 -0.05 3.40 -2.96
CA ALA A 99 -0.43 2.62 -1.79
C ALA A 99 -1.16 3.49 -0.75
N ALA A 100 -0.68 4.70 -0.51
CA ALA A 100 -1.29 5.65 0.41
C ALA A 100 -2.72 6.02 -0.02
N VAL A 101 -2.91 6.40 -1.28
CA VAL A 101 -4.22 6.72 -1.85
C VAL A 101 -5.16 5.51 -1.76
N ARG A 102 -4.68 4.30 -2.11
CA ARG A 102 -5.46 3.07 -2.05
C ARG A 102 -5.87 2.69 -0.63
N CYS A 103 -5.05 3.03 0.37
CA CYS A 103 -5.32 2.83 1.79
C CYS A 103 -6.12 3.98 2.42
N GLY A 104 -6.45 5.03 1.67
CA GLY A 104 -7.23 6.16 2.14
C GLY A 104 -6.48 7.11 3.08
N LEU A 105 -5.15 7.20 2.93
CA LEU A 105 -4.31 8.13 3.69
C LEU A 105 -4.27 9.54 3.10
N GLY A 106 -4.85 9.73 1.90
CA GLY A 106 -4.84 11.01 1.19
C GLY A 106 -3.52 11.30 0.48
N ASP A 107 -3.45 12.50 -0.10
CA ASP A 107 -2.34 12.91 -0.98
C ASP A 107 -1.10 13.37 -0.22
N SER A 108 -1.20 13.58 1.09
CA SER A 108 -0.12 14.12 1.93
C SER A 108 0.97 13.10 2.30
N ALA A 109 0.81 11.85 1.89
CA ALA A 109 1.78 10.78 2.22
C ALA A 109 3.12 10.92 1.48
N VAL A 110 3.15 11.69 0.38
CA VAL A 110 4.35 11.96 -0.42
C VAL A 110 4.44 13.46 -0.66
N PRO A 111 5.59 14.09 -0.38
CA PRO A 111 5.78 15.52 -0.66
C PRO A 111 5.69 15.80 -2.17
N GLN A 112 5.16 16.96 -2.54
CA GLN A 112 4.94 17.31 -3.95
C GLN A 112 6.26 17.43 -4.74
N ASP A 113 7.32 17.88 -4.09
CA ASP A 113 8.68 18.00 -4.65
C ASP A 113 9.36 16.66 -4.91
N ALA A 114 8.83 15.56 -4.36
CA ALA A 114 9.33 14.21 -4.62
C ALA A 114 9.24 13.79 -6.10
N PHE A 115 8.42 14.49 -6.88
CA PHE A 115 8.22 14.26 -8.30
C PHE A 115 8.88 15.31 -9.21
N ALA A 116 9.78 16.14 -8.67
CA ALA A 116 10.40 17.27 -9.41
C ALA A 116 11.14 16.83 -10.69
N ASP A 117 11.70 15.61 -10.71
CA ASP A 117 12.43 15.11 -11.87
C ASP A 117 11.55 14.37 -12.91
N ILE A 118 10.23 14.33 -12.75
CA ILE A 118 9.34 13.57 -13.64
C ILE A 118 9.36 14.11 -15.06
N ASP A 119 9.52 15.43 -15.23
CA ASP A 119 9.55 16.11 -16.52
C ASP A 119 10.77 15.72 -17.38
N ARG A 120 11.78 15.10 -16.77
CA ARG A 120 12.96 14.59 -17.48
C ARG A 120 12.69 13.30 -18.24
N PHE A 121 11.56 12.63 -17.97
CA PHE A 121 11.07 11.45 -18.69
C PHE A 121 10.15 11.90 -19.83
N ASP A 122 10.68 12.69 -20.75
CA ASP A 122 9.95 13.43 -21.79
C ASP A 122 9.82 12.67 -23.13
N THR A 123 10.20 11.40 -23.18
CA THR A 123 9.98 10.50 -24.31
C THR A 123 9.00 9.39 -23.97
N GLU A 124 8.30 8.88 -24.99
CA GLU A 124 7.38 7.75 -24.81
C GLU A 124 8.05 6.54 -24.17
N SER A 125 9.27 6.20 -24.61
CA SER A 125 10.04 5.09 -24.06
C SER A 125 10.36 5.28 -22.58
N ALA A 126 10.79 6.48 -22.18
CA ALA A 126 11.12 6.80 -20.80
C ALA A 126 9.89 6.76 -19.90
N VAL A 127 8.76 7.33 -20.34
CA VAL A 127 7.47 7.28 -19.61
C VAL A 127 6.99 5.85 -19.46
N LEU A 128 7.06 5.03 -20.51
CA LEU A 128 6.64 3.62 -20.45
C LEU A 128 7.53 2.80 -19.51
N ALA A 129 8.84 3.02 -19.54
CA ALA A 129 9.76 2.32 -18.63
C ALA A 129 9.46 2.68 -17.17
N LEU A 130 9.29 3.96 -16.85
CA LEU A 130 8.91 4.41 -15.51
C LEU A 130 7.54 3.83 -15.10
N GLY A 131 6.53 3.95 -15.94
CA GLY A 131 5.18 3.44 -15.65
C GLY A 131 5.15 1.93 -15.42
N ASN A 132 5.91 1.16 -16.21
CA ASN A 132 6.03 -0.30 -16.03
C ASN A 132 6.72 -0.65 -14.72
N ALA A 133 7.80 0.05 -14.36
CA ALA A 133 8.51 -0.17 -13.11
C ALA A 133 7.63 0.17 -11.89
N VAL A 134 6.93 1.31 -11.91
CA VAL A 134 5.97 1.72 -10.88
C VAL A 134 4.83 0.71 -10.73
N ASN A 135 4.29 0.22 -11.85
CA ASN A 135 3.21 -0.78 -11.83
C ASN A 135 3.69 -2.11 -11.23
N ARG A 136 4.92 -2.54 -11.52
CA ARG A 136 5.51 -3.75 -10.91
C ARG A 136 5.67 -3.60 -9.41
N ALA A 137 6.22 -2.48 -8.95
CA ALA A 137 6.36 -2.16 -7.52
C ALA A 137 5.00 -2.11 -6.82
N GLY A 138 4.03 -1.39 -7.40
CA GLY A 138 2.67 -1.29 -6.87
C GLY A 138 1.96 -2.64 -6.77
N ARG A 139 2.11 -3.52 -7.77
CA ARG A 139 1.53 -4.87 -7.74
C ARG A 139 2.06 -5.71 -6.59
N GLN A 140 3.36 -5.64 -6.31
CA GLN A 140 3.97 -6.35 -5.18
C GLN A 140 3.41 -5.85 -3.85
N MET A 141 3.36 -4.54 -3.64
CA MET A 141 2.79 -3.92 -2.45
C MET A 141 1.30 -4.25 -2.28
N PHE A 142 0.51 -4.13 -3.34
CA PHE A 142 -0.93 -4.43 -3.30
C PHE A 142 -1.22 -5.92 -3.07
N ALA A 143 -0.37 -6.82 -3.53
CA ALA A 143 -0.50 -8.24 -3.23
C ALA A 143 -0.35 -8.50 -1.73
N GLU A 144 0.59 -7.85 -1.08
CA GLU A 144 0.81 -7.98 0.35
C GLU A 144 -0.32 -7.36 1.19
N ILE A 145 -0.70 -6.12 0.89
CA ILE A 145 -1.83 -5.45 1.56
C ILE A 145 -3.10 -6.27 1.38
N GLY A 146 -3.36 -6.76 0.17
CA GLY A 146 -4.52 -7.59 -0.13
C GLY A 146 -4.54 -8.93 0.61
N ALA A 147 -3.38 -9.52 0.88
CA ALA A 147 -3.28 -10.73 1.70
C ALA A 147 -3.69 -10.45 3.16
N VAL A 148 -3.24 -9.33 3.72
CA VAL A 148 -3.62 -8.89 5.08
C VAL A 148 -5.12 -8.61 5.16
N VAL A 149 -5.67 -7.83 4.23
CA VAL A 149 -7.12 -7.51 4.19
C VAL A 149 -7.95 -8.80 4.13
N LYS A 150 -7.60 -9.73 3.25
CA LYS A 150 -8.31 -11.02 3.11
C LYS A 150 -8.24 -11.87 4.39
N SER A 151 -7.10 -11.85 5.07
CA SER A 151 -6.94 -12.53 6.36
C SER A 151 -7.91 -11.97 7.40
N ILE A 152 -7.98 -10.65 7.54
CA ILE A 152 -8.87 -9.97 8.49
C ILE A 152 -10.34 -10.24 8.15
N ASP A 153 -10.74 -10.11 6.88
CA ASP A 153 -12.11 -10.37 6.44
C ASP A 153 -12.51 -11.85 6.66
N SER A 154 -11.57 -12.79 6.60
CA SER A 154 -11.83 -14.20 6.87
C SER A 154 -12.10 -14.46 8.34
N VAL A 155 -11.33 -13.82 9.23
CA VAL A 155 -11.52 -13.92 10.69
C VAL A 155 -12.86 -13.31 11.11
N ALA A 156 -13.23 -12.16 10.55
CA ALA A 156 -14.50 -11.51 10.83
C ALA A 156 -15.73 -12.37 10.44
N LYS A 157 -15.62 -13.17 9.38
CA LYS A 157 -16.68 -14.10 8.93
C LYS A 157 -16.81 -15.34 9.79
N THR A 158 -15.73 -15.76 10.46
CA THR A 158 -15.71 -16.97 11.31
C THR A 158 -16.13 -16.69 12.75
N GLN A 159 -16.21 -15.44 13.19
CA GLN A 159 -16.78 -15.10 14.48
C GLN A 159 -18.31 -15.16 14.39
N PRO A 160 -18.99 -16.09 15.12
CA PRO A 160 -20.44 -16.09 15.18
C PRO A 160 -20.89 -14.76 15.77
N ASN A 161 -21.88 -14.13 15.11
CA ASN A 161 -22.54 -12.91 15.58
C ASN A 161 -23.02 -13.13 17.03
N CYS A 162 -22.23 -12.75 18.00
CA CYS A 162 -22.71 -12.55 19.36
C CYS A 162 -23.49 -11.24 19.36
N HIS A 163 -24.77 -11.31 18.99
CA HIS A 163 -25.70 -10.21 19.20
C HIS A 163 -25.73 -9.88 20.70
N PRO A 164 -25.45 -8.65 21.13
CA PRO A 164 -25.46 -8.29 22.54
C PRO A 164 -26.86 -8.22 23.15
N TYR A 165 -27.90 -8.67 22.47
CA TYR A 165 -29.29 -8.62 22.95
C TYR A 165 -30.02 -9.90 22.59
N ALA A 166 -29.79 -10.96 23.39
CA ALA A 166 -30.74 -12.03 23.60
C ALA A 166 -30.62 -12.50 25.06
N PRO A 167 -31.66 -12.32 25.90
CA PRO A 167 -31.66 -12.82 27.26
C PRO A 167 -32.06 -14.28 27.28
N THR A 168 -31.14 -15.19 26.94
CA THR A 168 -31.30 -16.60 27.27
C THR A 168 -29.93 -17.21 27.59
N ARG A 169 -29.79 -17.52 28.88
CA ARG A 169 -28.66 -18.29 29.45
C ARG A 169 -28.45 -19.59 28.69
N LYS A 170 -27.24 -19.75 28.10
CA LYS A 170 -26.52 -21.03 28.10
C LYS A 170 -25.07 -20.76 27.67
N HIS A 171 -24.16 -20.89 28.64
CA HIS A 171 -22.73 -21.18 28.59
C HIS A 171 -21.96 -20.81 27.31
N CYS A 172 -21.48 -19.57 27.24
CA CYS A 172 -20.31 -19.23 26.43
C CYS A 172 -19.05 -19.50 27.29
N ARG A 173 -18.26 -20.48 26.91
CA ARG A 173 -16.93 -20.71 27.50
C ARG A 173 -16.03 -19.55 27.08
N THR A 174 -15.77 -18.66 28.04
CA THR A 174 -14.84 -17.54 27.90
C THR A 174 -13.41 -18.08 27.83
N THR A 175 -12.80 -18.12 26.65
CA THR A 175 -11.36 -18.19 26.53
C THR A 175 -10.81 -16.82 26.91
N ARG A 176 -10.27 -16.70 28.13
CA ARG A 176 -9.55 -15.53 28.58
C ARG A 176 -8.28 -15.35 27.74
N PHE A 177 -8.29 -14.38 26.86
CA PHE A 177 -7.04 -13.78 26.38
C PHE A 177 -6.55 -12.83 27.47
N THR A 178 -5.48 -13.21 28.14
CA THR A 178 -4.75 -12.39 29.09
C THR A 178 -3.94 -11.37 28.29
N ILE A 179 -4.45 -10.16 28.16
CA ILE A 179 -3.65 -9.00 27.73
C ILE A 179 -2.82 -8.59 28.93
N TRP A 180 -1.50 -8.75 28.83
CA TRP A 180 -0.52 -8.33 29.82
C TRP A 180 -0.44 -6.81 29.85
N GLY A 181 -0.77 -6.23 31.00
CA GLY A 181 -0.09 -5.11 31.61
C GLY A 181 -0.29 -3.73 30.99
N LEU A 182 -1.47 -3.13 31.14
CA LEU A 182 -1.57 -1.67 31.23
C LEU A 182 -2.19 -1.30 32.58
N PRO A 183 -1.58 -0.34 33.33
CA PRO A 183 -2.15 0.14 34.58
C PRO A 183 -3.42 0.99 34.29
N PRO A 184 -4.36 1.07 35.23
CA PRO A 184 -5.60 1.83 35.09
C PRO A 184 -5.27 3.31 34.96
N MET A 185 -5.72 3.94 33.86
CA MET A 185 -5.69 5.40 33.73
C MET A 185 -6.66 6.03 34.73
N ASN A 186 -6.10 6.81 35.65
CA ASN A 186 -6.85 7.66 36.54
C ASN A 186 -7.64 8.71 35.75
N ARG A 187 -8.92 8.81 36.07
CA ARG A 187 -9.83 9.88 35.68
C ARG A 187 -9.29 11.19 36.25
N TYR A 188 -8.81 12.10 35.40
CA TYR A 188 -8.58 13.48 35.83
C TYR A 188 -9.86 14.28 35.62
N ASP A 189 -10.39 14.78 36.75
CA ASP A 189 -11.46 15.75 36.82
C ASP A 189 -11.05 17.07 36.16
N TRP A 190 -11.89 17.55 35.26
CA TRP A 190 -11.86 18.93 34.80
C TRP A 190 -12.79 19.74 35.70
N HIS A 191 -12.21 20.50 36.63
CA HIS A 191 -12.82 21.65 37.28
C HIS A 191 -11.85 22.82 37.20
N ASP A 192 -12.43 23.94 36.76
CA ASP A 192 -12.04 25.34 36.64
C ASP A 192 -11.48 25.78 35.28
#